data_48e19dc6c50ab33dd45d94c7d6f1e663
#
_entry.id   48e19dc6c50ab33dd45d94c7d6f1e663
#
_cell.length_a   1.000
_cell.length_b   1.000
_cell.length_c   1.000
_cell.angle_alpha   90.00
_cell.angle_beta   90.00
_cell.angle_gamma   90.00
#
_symmetry.space_group_name_H-M   'P 1'
#
loop_
_entity.id
_entity.type
_entity.pdbx_description
1 polymer ?
#
loop_
_entity_poly.entity_id
_entity_poly.type
_entity_poly.pdbx_seq_one_letter_code
_entity_poly.pdbx_strand_id
1 'polypeptide(L)'
;MLHRFTTSISDIPLPERFTYPFCYTPHPLCVMAAEEVQNYLSKQSDWQEELSQGKMFGVLIVQTEDGSIGYLTAFSGILAGKNIHPYFVPPVYDLLQPQGFFKIEEENISTINRRICRLEEDKKYIDLLSDLTQTTQSAQDALSIAKTQLKEAKEKRELLRKTGQLDAKEEADLIRESQFQKAEYKRLERSWKDKIASLQVEAGNWEKQIQELKAERKVRSAALQQQLFEQFRMLNYRGEVITLCDIFEQTVHKTPPAGAGECAAPKLLQQAYLHHWKPIAMAEFWWGNSPKNEVRHHGYYYPACKGKCEPILRHMLQGLEVEANPMQQEAERGNEKLNIVYEDQWLLIINKPAGMLSVPGKERQTSIYDLAREAYPEAEGPMIVHRLDMATSGLLIIAKDKKTHQHLQAQFKNRSIRKKYIALLDGIVPEDEGTIELPLCPNPLDRPRQMVNTQYGKPAITYYQVLERTDKYTRIAFYPHTGRTHQLRVHAAHPSGLHCPIIGDELYGKKDKRLYLHAESIEFTHPVNGQSIC
;
A
#
# COMPACT_ATOMS: atom_id res chain seq x y z
N MET A 1 -14.39 1.85 32.73
CA MET A 1 -15.40 0.94 32.17
C MET A 1 -14.84 -0.45 32.02
N LEU A 2 -14.83 -1.18 33.12
CA LEU A 2 -14.42 -2.57 33.13
C LEU A 2 -15.67 -3.44 32.97
N HIS A 3 -15.67 -4.28 31.94
CA HIS A 3 -16.71 -5.28 31.75
C HIS A 3 -16.33 -6.58 32.47
N ARG A 4 -17.33 -7.27 32.99
CA ARG A 4 -17.21 -8.62 33.54
C ARG A 4 -17.79 -9.61 32.53
N PHE A 5 -17.20 -10.78 32.42
CA PHE A 5 -17.73 -11.83 31.57
C PHE A 5 -19.10 -12.31 32.08
N THR A 6 -20.03 -12.50 31.14
CA THR A 6 -21.38 -13.04 31.45
C THR A 6 -21.35 -14.55 31.72
N THR A 7 -20.34 -15.25 31.22
CA THR A 7 -20.10 -16.68 31.37
C THR A 7 -18.87 -16.95 32.23
N SER A 8 -18.81 -18.14 32.86
CA SER A 8 -17.63 -18.54 33.65
C SER A 8 -16.40 -18.67 32.78
N ILE A 9 -15.27 -18.14 33.29
CA ILE A 9 -13.96 -18.19 32.65
C ILE A 9 -12.96 -19.08 33.38
N SER A 10 -13.41 -19.82 34.42
CA SER A 10 -12.55 -20.59 35.35
C SER A 10 -11.70 -21.65 34.66
N ASP A 11 -12.24 -22.23 33.57
CA ASP A 11 -11.59 -23.32 32.85
C ASP A 11 -10.63 -22.87 31.73
N ILE A 12 -10.49 -21.56 31.56
CA ILE A 12 -9.62 -20.99 30.53
C ILE A 12 -8.31 -20.51 31.20
N PRO A 13 -7.17 -21.15 30.91
CA PRO A 13 -5.88 -20.73 31.47
C PRO A 13 -5.50 -19.34 30.94
N LEU A 14 -4.95 -18.50 31.81
CA LEU A 14 -4.41 -17.21 31.41
C LEU A 14 -3.09 -17.40 30.65
N PRO A 15 -2.80 -16.60 29.64
CA PRO A 15 -1.53 -16.65 28.93
C PRO A 15 -0.41 -16.13 29.86
N GLU A 16 0.79 -16.71 29.77
CA GLU A 16 1.95 -16.30 30.54
C GLU A 16 2.46 -14.90 30.13
N ARG A 17 2.28 -14.55 28.86
CA ARG A 17 2.75 -13.29 28.25
C ARG A 17 1.63 -12.61 27.52
N PHE A 18 1.71 -11.29 27.43
CA PHE A 18 0.76 -10.49 26.67
C PHE A 18 0.83 -10.78 25.16
N THR A 19 -0.30 -10.79 24.49
CA THR A 19 -0.44 -11.01 23.05
C THR A 19 0.51 -10.10 22.25
N TYR A 20 1.27 -10.66 21.29
CA TYR A 20 2.04 -9.86 20.33
C TYR A 20 1.10 -9.21 19.30
N PRO A 21 0.90 -7.86 19.31
CA PRO A 21 -0.26 -7.24 18.61
C PRO A 21 -0.23 -7.34 17.08
N PHE A 22 0.94 -7.64 16.48
CA PHE A 22 1.13 -7.59 15.02
C PHE A 22 1.06 -8.95 14.33
N CYS A 23 0.99 -10.04 15.09
CA CYS A 23 0.81 -11.40 14.58
C CYS A 23 0.37 -12.31 15.73
N TYR A 24 -0.90 -12.68 15.77
CA TYR A 24 -1.44 -13.51 16.85
C TYR A 24 -2.65 -14.34 16.40
N THR A 25 -2.93 -15.41 17.14
CA THR A 25 -4.24 -16.07 17.17
C THR A 25 -4.95 -15.55 18.42
N PRO A 26 -6.21 -15.08 18.33
CA PRO A 26 -6.93 -14.56 19.47
C PRO A 26 -7.02 -15.57 20.63
N HIS A 27 -6.70 -15.12 21.83
CA HIS A 27 -6.88 -15.92 23.03
C HIS A 27 -8.38 -16.20 23.27
N PRO A 28 -8.81 -17.38 23.79
CA PRO A 28 -10.22 -17.70 24.00
C PRO A 28 -10.98 -16.64 24.80
N LEU A 29 -10.40 -16.02 25.81
CA LEU A 29 -11.01 -14.90 26.54
C LEU A 29 -11.25 -13.68 25.66
N CYS A 30 -10.38 -13.40 24.70
CA CYS A 30 -10.58 -12.31 23.74
C CYS A 30 -11.71 -12.63 22.76
N VAL A 31 -11.86 -13.90 22.38
CA VAL A 31 -12.98 -14.36 21.53
C VAL A 31 -14.31 -14.15 22.26
N MET A 32 -14.42 -14.60 23.51
CA MET A 32 -15.61 -14.40 24.34
C MET A 32 -15.95 -12.91 24.54
N ALA A 33 -14.96 -12.08 24.88
CA ALA A 33 -15.16 -10.64 25.01
C ALA A 33 -15.60 -10.00 23.68
N ALA A 34 -15.02 -10.41 22.56
CA ALA A 34 -15.40 -9.93 21.24
C ALA A 34 -16.85 -10.32 20.88
N GLU A 35 -17.28 -11.54 21.20
CA GLU A 35 -18.66 -11.99 20.99
C GLU A 35 -19.66 -11.15 21.81
N GLU A 36 -19.34 -10.81 23.07
CA GLU A 36 -20.17 -9.92 23.88
C GLU A 36 -20.26 -8.51 23.25
N VAL A 37 -19.15 -7.98 22.72
CA VAL A 37 -19.15 -6.70 21.99
C VAL A 37 -19.96 -6.78 20.71
N GLN A 38 -19.83 -7.83 19.93
CA GLN A 38 -20.61 -8.07 18.70
C GLN A 38 -22.12 -8.15 19.00
N ASN A 39 -22.48 -8.85 20.07
CA ASN A 39 -23.86 -8.91 20.56
C ASN A 39 -24.38 -7.53 21.02
N TYR A 40 -23.53 -6.70 21.60
CA TYR A 40 -23.88 -5.31 21.94
C TYR A 40 -24.09 -4.48 20.67
N LEU A 41 -23.17 -4.56 19.68
CA LEU A 41 -23.23 -3.81 18.43
C LEU A 41 -24.48 -4.18 17.59
N SER A 42 -24.84 -5.44 17.55
CA SER A 42 -26.02 -5.91 16.79
C SER A 42 -27.33 -5.33 17.30
N LYS A 43 -27.41 -4.92 18.58
CA LYS A 43 -28.57 -4.31 19.21
C LYS A 43 -28.65 -2.78 19.01
N GLN A 44 -27.61 -2.13 18.44
CA GLN A 44 -27.58 -0.68 18.25
C GLN A 44 -28.21 -0.31 16.90
N SER A 45 -29.52 -0.13 16.86
CA SER A 45 -30.27 0.20 15.64
C SER A 45 -29.80 1.50 14.98
N ASP A 46 -29.53 2.53 15.79
CA ASP A 46 -29.18 3.88 15.32
C ASP A 46 -27.77 3.96 14.72
N TRP A 47 -26.93 2.93 14.92
CA TRP A 47 -25.55 2.90 14.43
C TRP A 47 -25.39 2.03 13.19
N GLN A 48 -26.43 1.32 12.74
CA GLN A 48 -26.33 0.29 11.71
C GLN A 48 -25.83 0.84 10.36
N GLU A 49 -26.22 2.06 9.98
CA GLU A 49 -25.77 2.68 8.74
C GLU A 49 -24.24 2.92 8.76
N GLU A 50 -23.71 3.49 9.84
CA GLU A 50 -22.27 3.73 9.98
C GLU A 50 -21.51 2.41 10.19
N LEU A 51 -22.02 1.49 10.98
CA LEU A 51 -21.44 0.18 11.21
C LEU A 51 -21.36 -0.65 9.92
N SER A 52 -22.35 -0.51 9.02
CA SER A 52 -22.34 -1.19 7.73
C SER A 52 -21.16 -0.77 6.85
N GLN A 53 -20.66 0.46 6.99
CA GLN A 53 -19.48 0.94 6.24
C GLN A 53 -18.19 0.27 6.70
N GLY A 54 -18.19 -0.37 7.86
CA GLY A 54 -17.07 -1.11 8.42
C GLY A 54 -16.21 -0.32 9.39
N LYS A 55 -15.92 -0.93 10.53
CA LYS A 55 -15.14 -0.32 11.61
C LYS A 55 -14.32 -1.36 12.39
N MET A 56 -13.16 -0.96 12.87
CA MET A 56 -12.33 -1.79 13.75
C MET A 56 -12.73 -1.59 15.20
N PHE A 57 -12.96 -2.68 15.90
CA PHE A 57 -13.17 -2.77 17.34
C PHE A 57 -12.04 -3.56 17.97
N GLY A 58 -11.80 -3.32 19.26
CA GLY A 58 -10.80 -4.05 20.03
C GLY A 58 -11.32 -4.42 21.40
N VAL A 59 -10.78 -5.50 21.93
CA VAL A 59 -10.97 -5.98 23.30
C VAL A 59 -9.60 -6.19 23.96
N LEU A 60 -9.50 -5.88 25.24
CA LEU A 60 -8.32 -6.08 26.06
C LEU A 60 -8.71 -6.76 27.37
N ILE A 61 -8.22 -7.96 27.60
CA ILE A 61 -8.38 -8.66 28.86
C ILE A 61 -7.40 -8.06 29.86
N VAL A 62 -7.89 -7.71 31.02
CA VAL A 62 -7.09 -7.09 32.09
C VAL A 62 -7.30 -7.82 33.41
N GLN A 63 -6.26 -7.80 34.24
CA GLN A 63 -6.33 -8.18 35.64
C GLN A 63 -6.27 -6.92 36.50
N THR A 64 -7.23 -6.74 37.35
CA THR A 64 -7.31 -5.63 38.30
C THR A 64 -6.40 -5.87 39.51
N GLU A 65 -6.16 -4.87 40.34
CA GLU A 65 -5.30 -4.97 41.54
C GLU A 65 -5.79 -6.02 42.54
N ASP A 66 -7.09 -6.24 42.64
CA ASP A 66 -7.69 -7.28 43.49
C ASP A 66 -7.61 -8.71 42.88
N GLY A 67 -6.94 -8.85 41.70
CA GLY A 67 -6.77 -10.11 41.00
C GLY A 67 -7.95 -10.52 40.12
N SER A 68 -9.03 -9.74 40.07
CA SER A 68 -10.20 -10.05 39.25
C SER A 68 -9.86 -9.89 37.75
N ILE A 69 -10.45 -10.76 36.92
CA ILE A 69 -10.33 -10.69 35.46
C ILE A 69 -11.57 -10.01 34.88
N GLY A 70 -11.33 -9.08 33.95
CA GLY A 70 -12.36 -8.41 33.16
C GLY A 70 -11.83 -8.00 31.81
N TYR A 71 -12.62 -7.27 31.04
CA TYR A 71 -12.18 -6.78 29.73
C TYR A 71 -12.58 -5.33 29.48
N LEU A 72 -11.76 -4.64 28.69
CA LEU A 72 -11.99 -3.32 28.14
C LEU A 72 -12.36 -3.44 26.66
N THR A 73 -13.15 -2.47 26.18
CA THR A 73 -13.59 -2.42 24.78
C THR A 73 -13.30 -1.05 24.17
N ALA A 74 -12.90 -1.01 22.91
CA ALA A 74 -12.65 0.22 22.16
C ALA A 74 -13.07 0.10 20.70
N PHE A 75 -13.26 1.24 20.05
CA PHE A 75 -13.43 1.37 18.60
C PHE A 75 -12.44 2.37 18.02
N SER A 76 -12.13 2.24 16.73
CA SER A 76 -11.23 3.17 16.03
C SER A 76 -11.96 4.42 15.58
N GLY A 77 -11.35 5.60 15.81
CA GLY A 77 -11.88 6.90 15.38
C GLY A 77 -13.16 7.31 16.06
N ILE A 78 -14.15 7.75 15.29
CA ILE A 78 -15.46 8.25 15.71
C ILE A 78 -16.53 7.18 15.42
N LEU A 79 -17.54 7.06 16.25
CA LEU A 79 -18.69 6.16 16.07
C LEU A 79 -20.00 6.92 16.36
N ALA A 80 -20.95 6.87 15.45
CA ALA A 80 -22.21 7.61 15.54
C ALA A 80 -22.00 9.11 15.87
N GLY A 81 -21.03 9.74 15.20
CA GLY A 81 -20.68 11.14 15.39
C GLY A 81 -20.01 11.48 16.73
N LYS A 82 -19.66 10.50 17.54
CA LYS A 82 -19.05 10.66 18.87
C LYS A 82 -17.81 9.81 19.03
N ASN A 83 -16.87 10.28 19.84
CA ASN A 83 -15.65 9.53 20.22
C ASN A 83 -15.73 8.96 21.65
N ILE A 84 -16.81 9.28 22.40
CA ILE A 84 -17.09 8.78 23.75
C ILE A 84 -18.47 8.10 23.75
N HIS A 85 -18.50 6.84 24.14
CA HIS A 85 -19.70 6.05 24.36
C HIS A 85 -19.60 5.26 25.67
N PRO A 86 -20.69 5.11 26.44
CA PRO A 86 -20.66 4.46 27.76
C PRO A 86 -20.13 3.02 27.78
N TYR A 87 -20.25 2.29 26.68
CA TYR A 87 -19.80 0.90 26.56
C TYR A 87 -18.30 0.77 26.24
N PHE A 88 -17.66 1.82 25.75
CA PHE A 88 -16.27 1.79 25.28
C PHE A 88 -15.37 2.69 26.13
N VAL A 89 -14.07 2.38 26.17
CA VAL A 89 -13.08 3.25 26.79
C VAL A 89 -13.01 4.60 26.08
N PRO A 90 -12.73 5.69 26.79
CA PRO A 90 -12.58 7.00 26.18
C PRO A 90 -11.35 7.05 25.24
N PRO A 91 -11.29 8.02 24.32
CA PRO A 91 -10.11 8.27 23.51
C PRO A 91 -8.92 8.72 24.39
N VAL A 92 -7.69 8.57 23.88
CA VAL A 92 -6.49 9.09 24.57
C VAL A 92 -6.56 10.61 24.71
N TYR A 93 -7.09 11.26 23.70
CA TYR A 93 -7.41 12.69 23.70
C TYR A 93 -8.79 12.92 23.06
N ASP A 94 -9.65 13.74 23.70
CA ASP A 94 -10.98 14.04 23.17
C ASP A 94 -10.93 15.18 22.16
N LEU A 95 -10.95 14.84 20.87
CA LEU A 95 -10.98 15.76 19.74
C LEU A 95 -12.28 16.55 19.60
N LEU A 96 -13.38 16.01 20.14
CA LEU A 96 -14.72 16.53 19.93
C LEU A 96 -15.19 17.48 21.03
N GLN A 97 -14.29 17.91 21.94
CA GLN A 97 -14.62 18.91 22.97
C GLN A 97 -15.18 20.18 22.29
N PRO A 98 -16.40 20.61 22.61
CA PRO A 98 -17.08 21.71 21.89
C PRO A 98 -16.31 23.04 21.92
N GLN A 99 -15.57 23.32 22.99
CA GLN A 99 -14.73 24.51 23.15
C GLN A 99 -13.22 24.22 23.02
N GLY A 100 -12.88 23.01 22.54
CA GLY A 100 -11.50 22.62 22.32
C GLY A 100 -10.87 23.36 21.13
N PHE A 101 -9.56 23.62 21.21
CA PHE A 101 -8.83 24.31 20.15
C PHE A 101 -9.02 23.66 18.77
N PHE A 102 -9.15 22.34 18.75
CA PHE A 102 -9.33 21.59 17.50
C PHE A 102 -10.62 21.98 16.78
N LYS A 103 -11.76 22.00 17.49
CA LYS A 103 -13.07 22.37 16.93
C LYS A 103 -13.12 23.82 16.48
N ILE A 104 -12.51 24.72 17.23
CA ILE A 104 -12.42 26.14 16.87
C ILE A 104 -11.63 26.32 15.58
N GLU A 105 -10.45 25.70 15.49
CA GLU A 105 -9.61 25.86 14.30
C GLU A 105 -10.13 25.07 13.09
N GLU A 106 -10.79 23.92 13.29
CA GLU A 106 -11.51 23.18 12.25
C GLU A 106 -12.58 24.06 11.58
N GLU A 107 -13.34 24.85 12.36
CA GLU A 107 -14.34 25.77 11.82
C GLU A 107 -13.70 26.96 11.08
N ASN A 108 -12.56 27.47 11.57
CA ASN A 108 -11.79 28.48 10.86
C ASN A 108 -11.32 27.99 9.49
N ILE A 109 -10.76 26.78 9.43
CA ILE A 109 -10.33 26.12 8.19
C ILE A 109 -11.52 25.87 7.26
N SER A 110 -12.66 25.44 7.80
CA SER A 110 -13.90 25.23 7.05
C SER A 110 -14.42 26.53 6.45
N THR A 111 -14.27 27.65 7.17
CA THR A 111 -14.64 28.98 6.67
C THR A 111 -13.75 29.41 5.51
N ILE A 112 -12.43 29.14 5.59
CA ILE A 112 -11.50 29.36 4.47
C ILE A 112 -11.90 28.51 3.25
N ASN A 113 -12.21 27.22 3.45
CA ASN A 113 -12.67 26.34 2.38
C ASN A 113 -13.94 26.87 1.69
N ARG A 114 -14.95 27.29 2.47
CA ARG A 114 -16.17 27.89 1.93
C ARG A 114 -15.87 29.17 1.12
N ARG A 115 -14.90 29.98 1.55
CA ARG A 115 -14.48 31.17 0.83
C ARG A 115 -13.77 30.83 -0.48
N ILE A 116 -12.90 29.82 -0.50
CA ILE A 116 -12.24 29.32 -1.72
C ILE A 116 -13.30 28.85 -2.72
N CYS A 117 -14.23 27.99 -2.32
CA CYS A 117 -15.30 27.49 -3.19
C CYS A 117 -16.12 28.64 -3.78
N ARG A 118 -16.51 29.65 -2.96
CA ARG A 118 -17.25 30.82 -3.44
C ARG A 118 -16.50 31.61 -4.51
N LEU A 119 -15.17 31.75 -4.37
CA LEU A 119 -14.36 32.47 -5.36
C LEU A 119 -14.20 31.64 -6.65
N GLU A 120 -14.01 30.32 -6.53
CA GLU A 120 -13.89 29.42 -7.69
C GLU A 120 -15.19 29.25 -8.47
N GLU A 121 -16.34 29.35 -7.78
CA GLU A 121 -17.69 29.25 -8.34
C GLU A 121 -18.31 30.63 -8.70
N ASP A 122 -17.58 31.73 -8.45
CA ASP A 122 -18.09 33.05 -8.76
C ASP A 122 -18.29 33.22 -10.28
N LYS A 123 -19.50 33.58 -10.66
CA LYS A 123 -19.87 33.73 -12.07
C LYS A 123 -18.95 34.71 -12.81
N LYS A 124 -18.53 35.79 -12.18
CA LYS A 124 -17.63 36.79 -12.80
C LYS A 124 -16.27 36.16 -13.14
N TYR A 125 -15.75 35.34 -12.24
CA TYR A 125 -14.49 34.65 -12.48
C TYR A 125 -14.61 33.59 -13.59
N ILE A 126 -15.69 32.82 -13.59
CA ILE A 126 -15.97 31.83 -14.63
C ILE A 126 -16.13 32.49 -15.99
N ASP A 127 -16.92 33.54 -16.07
CA ASP A 127 -17.14 34.30 -17.31
C ASP A 127 -15.82 34.93 -17.79
N LEU A 128 -14.99 35.48 -16.92
CA LEU A 128 -13.67 36.02 -17.23
C LEU A 128 -12.71 34.98 -17.82
N LEU A 129 -12.67 33.79 -17.25
CA LEU A 129 -11.85 32.67 -17.80
C LEU A 129 -12.36 32.23 -19.18
N SER A 130 -13.67 32.20 -19.37
CA SER A 130 -14.28 31.91 -20.67
C SER A 130 -13.90 32.97 -21.70
N ASP A 131 -14.03 34.26 -21.34
CA ASP A 131 -13.68 35.40 -22.19
C ASP A 131 -12.19 35.40 -22.56
N LEU A 132 -11.32 35.13 -21.61
CA LEU A 132 -9.88 34.98 -21.85
C LEU A 132 -9.58 33.88 -22.85
N THR A 133 -10.21 32.71 -22.69
CA THR A 133 -10.05 31.56 -23.57
C THR A 133 -10.54 31.89 -24.98
N GLN A 134 -11.75 32.47 -25.11
CA GLN A 134 -12.35 32.84 -26.38
C GLN A 134 -11.57 33.97 -27.08
N THR A 135 -11.11 34.98 -26.32
CA THR A 135 -10.28 36.07 -26.85
C THR A 135 -8.94 35.56 -27.37
N THR A 136 -8.32 34.63 -26.65
CA THR A 136 -7.05 34.00 -27.07
C THR A 136 -7.21 33.20 -28.36
N GLN A 137 -8.27 32.41 -28.47
CA GLN A 137 -8.59 31.67 -29.68
C GLN A 137 -8.87 32.60 -30.87
N SER A 138 -9.69 33.63 -30.67
CA SER A 138 -10.01 34.64 -31.72
C SER A 138 -8.75 35.37 -32.18
N ALA A 139 -7.83 35.69 -31.29
CA ALA A 139 -6.54 36.28 -31.63
C ALA A 139 -5.68 35.36 -32.50
N GLN A 140 -5.58 34.09 -32.15
CA GLN A 140 -4.83 33.10 -32.93
C GLN A 140 -5.40 32.96 -34.34
N ASP A 141 -6.70 32.87 -34.47
CA ASP A 141 -7.38 32.74 -35.76
C ASP A 141 -7.17 34.00 -36.62
N ALA A 142 -7.40 35.19 -36.05
CA ALA A 142 -7.21 36.47 -36.77
C ALA A 142 -5.76 36.67 -37.23
N LEU A 143 -4.79 36.37 -36.37
CA LEU A 143 -3.36 36.50 -36.72
C LEU A 143 -2.93 35.46 -37.76
N SER A 144 -3.48 34.24 -37.72
CA SER A 144 -3.25 33.21 -38.73
C SER A 144 -3.75 33.64 -40.10
N ILE A 145 -4.97 34.17 -40.18
CA ILE A 145 -5.57 34.70 -41.43
C ILE A 145 -4.71 35.86 -41.96
N ALA A 146 -4.41 36.84 -41.13
CA ALA A 146 -3.62 37.99 -41.54
C ALA A 146 -2.19 37.61 -42.00
N LYS A 147 -1.57 36.62 -41.39
CA LYS A 147 -0.26 36.08 -41.79
C LYS A 147 -0.34 35.39 -43.17
N THR A 148 -1.40 34.66 -43.41
CA THR A 148 -1.63 34.03 -44.73
C THR A 148 -1.83 35.05 -45.82
N GLN A 149 -2.66 36.10 -45.57
CA GLN A 149 -2.85 37.22 -46.50
C GLN A 149 -1.53 37.98 -46.80
N LEU A 150 -0.69 38.20 -45.78
CA LEU A 150 0.63 38.81 -45.99
C LEU A 150 1.53 37.94 -46.88
N LYS A 151 1.49 36.65 -46.73
CA LYS A 151 2.27 35.71 -47.55
C LYS A 151 1.78 35.72 -49.01
N GLU A 152 0.50 35.60 -49.22
CA GLU A 152 -0.13 35.65 -50.55
C GLU A 152 0.16 36.98 -51.26
N ALA A 153 0.03 38.11 -50.54
CA ALA A 153 0.33 39.43 -51.09
C ALA A 153 1.84 39.57 -51.43
N LYS A 154 2.72 38.97 -50.63
CA LYS A 154 4.17 38.94 -50.95
C LYS A 154 4.43 38.11 -52.23
N GLU A 155 3.87 36.92 -52.35
CA GLU A 155 4.00 36.05 -53.50
C GLU A 155 3.47 36.71 -54.78
N LYS A 156 2.34 37.41 -54.67
CA LYS A 156 1.78 38.20 -55.78
C LYS A 156 2.72 39.33 -56.25
N ARG A 157 3.29 40.10 -55.33
CA ARG A 157 4.27 41.13 -55.65
C ARG A 157 5.57 40.57 -56.28
N GLU A 158 6.04 39.42 -55.78
CA GLU A 158 7.21 38.74 -56.38
C GLU A 158 6.92 38.23 -57.80
N LEU A 159 5.71 37.75 -58.08
CA LEU A 159 5.30 37.36 -59.40
C LEU A 159 5.26 38.56 -60.36
N LEU A 160 4.67 39.68 -59.92
CA LEU A 160 4.61 40.93 -60.73
C LEU A 160 6.02 41.43 -61.08
N ARG A 161 7.00 41.35 -60.12
CA ARG A 161 8.40 41.71 -60.37
C ARG A 161 9.10 40.79 -61.36
N LYS A 162 8.69 39.52 -61.45
CA LYS A 162 9.29 38.54 -62.33
C LYS A 162 8.72 38.60 -63.76
N THR A 163 7.45 38.96 -63.91
CA THR A 163 6.71 38.87 -65.15
C THR A 163 6.47 40.22 -65.84
N GLY A 164 6.61 41.36 -65.13
CA GLY A 164 6.35 42.70 -65.58
C GLY A 164 7.64 43.54 -65.78
N GLN A 165 7.65 44.43 -66.78
CA GLN A 165 8.58 45.58 -66.81
C GLN A 165 7.97 46.71 -65.97
N LEU A 166 8.22 46.69 -64.67
CA LEU A 166 7.69 47.69 -63.72
C LEU A 166 8.46 49.03 -63.92
N ASP A 167 7.72 50.15 -63.98
CA ASP A 167 8.36 51.45 -63.88
C ASP A 167 8.72 51.82 -62.41
N ALA A 168 9.51 52.92 -62.26
CA ALA A 168 10.00 53.33 -60.93
C ALA A 168 8.87 53.75 -59.96
N LYS A 169 7.72 54.15 -60.46
CA LYS A 169 6.56 54.55 -59.68
C LYS A 169 5.79 53.29 -59.21
N GLU A 170 5.59 52.35 -60.06
CA GLU A 170 4.94 51.05 -59.76
C GLU A 170 5.72 50.27 -58.70
N GLU A 171 7.08 50.21 -58.79
CA GLU A 171 7.91 49.59 -57.77
C GLU A 171 7.83 50.31 -56.41
N ALA A 172 7.81 51.66 -56.42
CA ALA A 172 7.62 52.46 -55.19
C ALA A 172 6.25 52.20 -54.55
N ASP A 173 5.19 52.02 -55.35
CA ASP A 173 3.83 51.73 -54.84
C ASP A 173 3.78 50.30 -54.23
N LEU A 174 4.37 49.30 -54.84
CA LEU A 174 4.45 47.94 -54.27
C LEU A 174 5.24 47.90 -52.93
N ILE A 175 6.29 48.75 -52.80
CA ILE A 175 7.04 48.90 -51.55
C ILE A 175 6.13 49.54 -50.47
N ARG A 176 5.44 50.62 -50.81
CA ARG A 176 4.51 51.30 -49.87
C ARG A 176 3.40 50.37 -49.41
N GLU A 177 2.80 49.61 -50.33
CA GLU A 177 1.79 48.59 -49.97
C GLU A 177 2.35 47.54 -49.03
N SER A 178 3.55 46.99 -49.28
CA SER A 178 4.24 46.04 -48.39
C SER A 178 4.48 46.60 -47.00
N GLN A 179 4.94 47.87 -46.92
CA GLN A 179 5.13 48.55 -45.62
C GLN A 179 3.82 48.74 -44.87
N PHE A 180 2.78 49.18 -45.56
CA PHE A 180 1.44 49.37 -44.99
C PHE A 180 0.88 48.07 -44.44
N GLN A 181 0.88 47.00 -45.23
CA GLN A 181 0.38 45.69 -44.80
C GLN A 181 1.12 45.12 -43.60
N LYS A 182 2.46 45.28 -43.54
CA LYS A 182 3.26 44.88 -42.37
C LYS A 182 2.92 45.73 -41.13
N ALA A 183 2.69 47.03 -41.31
CA ALA A 183 2.28 47.90 -40.23
C ALA A 183 0.90 47.56 -39.67
N GLU A 184 -0.07 47.24 -40.52
CA GLU A 184 -1.40 46.77 -40.13
C GLU A 184 -1.34 45.45 -39.38
N TYR A 185 -0.55 44.49 -39.82
CA TYR A 185 -0.34 43.23 -39.10
C TYR A 185 0.22 43.48 -37.68
N LYS A 186 1.22 44.33 -37.54
CA LYS A 186 1.80 44.68 -36.25
C LYS A 186 0.79 45.42 -35.33
N ARG A 187 -0.08 46.27 -35.89
CA ARG A 187 -1.15 46.94 -35.13
C ARG A 187 -2.17 45.89 -34.62
N LEU A 188 -2.58 44.95 -35.46
CA LEU A 188 -3.48 43.88 -35.10
C LEU A 188 -2.88 43.00 -33.99
N GLU A 189 -1.62 42.58 -34.15
CA GLU A 189 -0.90 41.77 -33.14
C GLU A 189 -0.84 42.50 -31.78
N ARG A 190 -0.52 43.80 -31.78
CA ARG A 190 -0.47 44.60 -30.56
C ARG A 190 -1.83 44.73 -29.89
N SER A 191 -2.86 45.02 -30.67
CA SER A 191 -4.24 45.17 -30.16
C SER A 191 -4.71 43.88 -29.45
N TRP A 192 -4.49 42.70 -30.05
CA TRP A 192 -4.85 41.44 -29.43
C TRP A 192 -4.00 41.16 -28.17
N LYS A 193 -2.71 41.44 -28.24
CA LYS A 193 -1.82 41.29 -27.08
C LYS A 193 -2.25 42.14 -25.89
N ASP A 194 -2.57 43.40 -26.13
CA ASP A 194 -3.03 44.33 -25.07
C ASP A 194 -4.38 43.85 -24.48
N LYS A 195 -5.31 43.38 -25.31
CA LYS A 195 -6.60 42.85 -24.84
C LYS A 195 -6.42 41.58 -24.01
N ILE A 196 -5.62 40.62 -24.44
CA ILE A 196 -5.33 39.39 -23.69
C ILE A 196 -4.63 39.72 -22.38
N ALA A 197 -3.64 40.63 -22.39
CA ALA A 197 -2.91 41.02 -21.19
C ALA A 197 -3.83 41.64 -20.13
N SER A 198 -4.80 42.48 -20.54
CA SER A 198 -5.79 43.05 -19.65
C SER A 198 -6.63 41.97 -18.93
N LEU A 199 -7.17 40.99 -19.68
CA LEU A 199 -7.92 39.86 -19.12
C LEU A 199 -7.06 38.96 -18.23
N GLN A 200 -5.79 38.75 -18.61
CA GLN A 200 -4.85 37.97 -17.80
C GLN A 200 -4.52 38.61 -16.47
N VAL A 201 -4.36 39.94 -16.43
CA VAL A 201 -4.16 40.71 -15.17
C VAL A 201 -5.37 40.54 -14.26
N GLU A 202 -6.57 40.65 -14.81
CA GLU A 202 -7.80 40.52 -14.02
C GLU A 202 -8.00 39.10 -13.50
N ALA A 203 -7.81 38.07 -14.33
CA ALA A 203 -7.83 36.65 -13.92
C ALA A 203 -6.74 36.33 -12.89
N GLY A 204 -5.54 36.87 -13.07
CA GLY A 204 -4.43 36.71 -12.14
C GLY A 204 -4.70 37.27 -10.75
N ASN A 205 -5.50 38.33 -10.62
CA ASN A 205 -5.92 38.85 -9.33
C ASN A 205 -6.85 37.87 -8.58
N TRP A 206 -7.76 37.22 -9.29
CA TRP A 206 -8.62 36.18 -8.70
C TRP A 206 -7.79 34.94 -8.31
N GLU A 207 -6.95 34.46 -9.20
CA GLU A 207 -6.07 33.33 -8.93
C GLU A 207 -5.16 33.57 -7.72
N LYS A 208 -4.59 34.77 -7.60
CA LYS A 208 -3.76 35.15 -6.47
C LYS A 208 -4.53 35.06 -5.15
N GLN A 209 -5.76 35.61 -5.07
CA GLN A 209 -6.58 35.50 -3.87
C GLN A 209 -6.89 34.05 -3.50
N ILE A 210 -7.24 33.21 -4.49
CA ILE A 210 -7.50 31.79 -4.28
C ILE A 210 -6.25 31.07 -3.78
N GLN A 211 -5.08 31.33 -4.36
CA GLN A 211 -3.82 30.74 -3.94
C GLN A 211 -3.38 31.17 -2.55
N GLU A 212 -3.57 32.43 -2.18
CA GLU A 212 -3.30 32.92 -0.82
C GLU A 212 -4.16 32.20 0.21
N LEU A 213 -5.46 32.04 -0.04
CA LEU A 213 -6.36 31.30 0.84
C LEU A 213 -6.01 29.80 0.90
N LYS A 214 -5.63 29.18 -0.21
CA LYS A 214 -5.16 27.79 -0.25
C LYS A 214 -3.87 27.62 0.55
N ALA A 215 -2.95 28.57 0.46
CA ALA A 215 -1.71 28.57 1.25
C ALA A 215 -2.00 28.75 2.75
N GLU A 216 -2.85 29.70 3.13
CA GLU A 216 -3.29 29.89 4.52
C GLU A 216 -3.92 28.62 5.08
N ARG A 217 -4.88 28.02 4.35
CA ARG A 217 -5.52 26.76 4.73
C ARG A 217 -4.49 25.66 4.98
N LYS A 218 -3.51 25.51 4.08
CA LYS A 218 -2.46 24.49 4.20
C LYS A 218 -1.62 24.68 5.46
N VAL A 219 -1.22 25.91 5.75
CA VAL A 219 -0.42 26.24 6.95
C VAL A 219 -1.23 25.97 8.21
N ARG A 220 -2.48 26.45 8.28
CA ARG A 220 -3.36 26.23 9.45
C ARG A 220 -3.65 24.75 9.67
N SER A 221 -3.94 24.00 8.61
CA SER A 221 -4.19 22.54 8.72
C SER A 221 -2.96 21.78 9.24
N ALA A 222 -1.75 22.14 8.79
CA ALA A 222 -0.51 21.54 9.27
C ALA A 222 -0.26 21.90 10.75
N ALA A 223 -0.44 23.17 11.13
CA ALA A 223 -0.28 23.62 12.51
C ALA A 223 -1.30 22.96 13.46
N LEU A 224 -2.57 22.85 13.03
CA LEU A 224 -3.62 22.16 13.79
C LEU A 224 -3.28 20.69 14.00
N GLN A 225 -2.79 20.01 12.97
CA GLN A 225 -2.39 18.60 13.04
C GLN A 225 -1.21 18.40 13.98
N GLN A 226 -0.21 19.30 13.93
CA GLN A 226 0.93 19.24 14.84
C GLN A 226 0.49 19.45 16.29
N GLN A 227 -0.26 20.52 16.57
CA GLN A 227 -0.78 20.82 17.91
C GLN A 227 -1.62 19.67 18.46
N LEU A 228 -2.39 19.00 17.58
CA LEU A 228 -3.18 17.83 17.94
C LEU A 228 -2.29 16.68 18.39
N PHE A 229 -1.24 16.32 17.62
CA PHE A 229 -0.34 15.23 17.97
C PHE A 229 0.42 15.44 19.28
N GLU A 230 0.67 16.69 19.66
CA GLU A 230 1.27 17.05 20.96
C GLU A 230 0.34 16.76 22.15
N GLN A 231 -0.99 16.69 21.91
CA GLN A 231 -1.96 16.36 22.96
C GLN A 231 -2.06 14.85 23.21
N PHE A 232 -1.66 14.03 22.24
CA PHE A 232 -1.66 12.58 22.43
C PHE A 232 -0.44 12.14 23.26
N ARG A 233 -0.65 12.00 24.56
CA ARG A 233 0.35 11.54 25.52
C ARG A 233 0.16 10.06 25.79
N MET A 234 1.08 9.24 25.31
CA MET A 234 1.02 7.79 25.37
C MET A 234 1.78 7.26 26.58
N LEU A 235 1.06 6.57 27.47
CA LEU A 235 1.65 5.85 28.61
C LEU A 235 2.23 4.52 28.14
N ASN A 236 3.40 4.13 28.71
CA ASN A 236 3.86 2.74 28.64
C ASN A 236 3.57 2.01 29.97
N TYR A 237 3.84 0.71 29.99
CA TYR A 237 3.60 -0.11 31.19
C TYR A 237 4.47 0.29 32.40
N ARG A 238 5.60 0.99 32.16
CA ARG A 238 6.45 1.54 33.23
C ARG A 238 5.95 2.86 33.80
N GLY A 239 4.87 3.44 33.25
CA GLY A 239 4.34 4.75 33.62
C GLY A 239 5.04 5.93 32.94
N GLU A 240 5.92 5.69 31.97
CA GLU A 240 6.57 6.75 31.20
C GLU A 240 5.62 7.30 30.14
N VAL A 241 5.60 8.62 29.94
CA VAL A 241 4.71 9.32 29.01
C VAL A 241 5.54 10.00 27.93
N ILE A 242 5.22 9.75 26.68
CA ILE A 242 5.76 10.50 25.54
C ILE A 242 4.67 10.92 24.57
N THR A 243 4.91 11.97 23.76
CA THR A 243 3.95 12.45 22.77
C THR A 243 4.01 11.63 21.49
N LEU A 244 2.96 11.71 20.66
CA LEU A 244 3.00 11.12 19.32
C LEU A 244 4.13 11.71 18.47
N CYS A 245 4.42 13.01 18.61
CA CYS A 245 5.51 13.65 17.90
C CYS A 245 6.85 12.98 18.22
N ASP A 246 7.15 12.79 19.51
CA ASP A 246 8.40 12.16 19.97
C ASP A 246 8.51 10.69 19.48
N ILE A 247 7.39 9.95 19.51
CA ILE A 247 7.35 8.57 19.00
C ILE A 247 7.72 8.51 17.51
N PHE A 248 7.13 9.40 16.70
CA PHE A 248 7.30 9.36 15.26
C PHE A 248 8.58 10.03 14.76
N GLU A 249 9.18 10.95 15.51
CA GLU A 249 10.49 11.55 15.19
C GLU A 249 11.57 10.49 14.97
N GLN A 250 11.51 9.40 15.72
CA GLN A 250 12.43 8.26 15.64
C GLN A 250 12.11 7.29 14.48
N THR A 251 11.04 7.54 13.72
CA THR A 251 10.60 6.70 12.60
C THR A 251 11.05 7.26 11.25
N VAL A 252 10.95 6.43 10.20
CA VAL A 252 11.20 6.85 8.80
C VAL A 252 10.27 7.99 8.36
N HIS A 253 9.07 8.05 8.92
CA HIS A 253 8.05 9.04 8.55
C HIS A 253 8.25 10.40 9.23
N LYS A 254 8.99 10.46 10.34
CA LYS A 254 9.28 11.64 11.19
C LYS A 254 8.05 12.42 11.70
N THR A 255 6.89 12.24 11.07
CA THR A 255 5.60 12.86 11.47
C THR A 255 4.52 11.80 11.61
N PRO A 256 3.65 11.89 12.63
CA PRO A 256 2.53 10.97 12.77
C PRO A 256 1.59 11.06 11.56
N PRO A 257 1.14 9.93 11.00
CA PRO A 257 0.10 9.95 9.98
C PRO A 257 -1.26 10.32 10.57
N ALA A 258 -2.16 10.88 9.75
CA ALA A 258 -3.51 11.28 10.17
C ALA A 258 -4.26 10.11 10.85
N GLY A 259 -4.88 10.37 12.00
CA GLY A 259 -5.59 9.39 12.84
C GLY A 259 -4.66 8.44 13.62
N ALA A 260 -3.35 8.74 13.74
CA ALA A 260 -2.47 8.06 14.69
C ALA A 260 -2.95 8.33 16.13
N GLY A 261 -2.93 7.29 16.98
CA GLY A 261 -3.43 7.37 18.37
C GLY A 261 -4.93 7.13 18.53
N GLU A 262 -5.73 7.16 17.46
CA GLU A 262 -7.17 6.94 17.52
C GLU A 262 -7.61 5.47 17.30
N CYS A 263 -6.67 4.56 17.09
CA CYS A 263 -6.96 3.15 16.94
C CYS A 263 -7.41 2.50 18.26
N ALA A 264 -8.06 1.33 18.20
CA ALA A 264 -8.60 0.67 19.39
C ALA A 264 -7.51 0.24 20.37
N ALA A 265 -6.42 -0.39 19.90
CA ALA A 265 -5.36 -0.91 20.77
C ALA A 265 -4.68 0.17 21.63
N PRO A 266 -4.26 1.34 21.15
CA PRO A 266 -3.72 2.41 21.98
C PRO A 266 -4.70 2.90 23.05
N LYS A 267 -5.99 3.05 22.72
CA LYS A 267 -7.02 3.46 23.70
C LYS A 267 -7.16 2.46 24.83
N LEU A 268 -7.17 1.17 24.50
CA LEU A 268 -7.29 0.06 25.46
C LEU A 268 -6.11 0.03 26.45
N LEU A 269 -4.89 0.07 25.93
CA LEU A 269 -3.68 0.04 26.75
C LEU A 269 -3.58 1.30 27.61
N GLN A 270 -3.86 2.48 27.04
CA GLN A 270 -3.87 3.74 27.78
C GLN A 270 -4.79 3.65 29.00
N GLN A 271 -6.01 3.15 28.79
CA GLN A 271 -6.99 3.03 29.86
C GLN A 271 -6.58 1.99 30.91
N ALA A 272 -6.00 0.86 30.51
CA ALA A 272 -5.48 -0.13 31.44
C ALA A 272 -4.37 0.46 32.34
N TYR A 273 -3.44 1.20 31.75
CA TYR A 273 -2.31 1.81 32.48
C TYR A 273 -2.77 2.93 33.41
N LEU A 274 -3.72 3.76 33.00
CA LEU A 274 -4.30 4.81 33.86
C LEU A 274 -4.96 4.24 35.13
N HIS A 275 -5.46 3.01 35.06
CA HIS A 275 -6.07 2.31 36.20
C HIS A 275 -5.14 1.31 36.88
N HIS A 276 -3.85 1.25 36.50
CA HIS A 276 -2.89 0.28 36.99
C HIS A 276 -3.30 -1.19 36.83
N TRP A 277 -4.11 -1.49 35.81
CA TRP A 277 -4.54 -2.85 35.47
C TRP A 277 -3.51 -3.54 34.59
N LYS A 278 -3.23 -4.81 34.89
CA LYS A 278 -2.29 -5.62 34.11
C LYS A 278 -2.95 -6.10 32.82
N PRO A 279 -2.47 -5.73 31.62
CA PRO A 279 -2.91 -6.33 30.36
C PRO A 279 -2.55 -7.81 30.28
N ILE A 280 -3.49 -8.66 29.89
CA ILE A 280 -3.33 -10.12 29.79
C ILE A 280 -3.31 -10.57 28.33
N ALA A 281 -4.32 -10.19 27.54
CA ALA A 281 -4.44 -10.52 26.13
C ALA A 281 -5.27 -9.48 25.40
N MET A 282 -5.06 -9.33 24.09
CA MET A 282 -5.86 -8.42 23.27
C MET A 282 -6.26 -9.06 21.94
N ALA A 283 -7.35 -8.56 21.36
CA ALA A 283 -7.71 -8.82 19.98
C ALA A 283 -8.43 -7.63 19.36
N GLU A 284 -8.26 -7.44 18.07
CA GLU A 284 -9.01 -6.48 17.26
C GLU A 284 -9.80 -7.23 16.20
N PHE A 285 -11.05 -6.82 15.93
CA PHE A 285 -11.91 -7.45 14.92
C PHE A 285 -12.61 -6.39 14.07
N TRP A 286 -12.94 -6.78 12.83
CA TRP A 286 -13.64 -5.91 11.89
C TRP A 286 -15.15 -6.15 11.95
N TRP A 287 -15.93 -5.07 11.96
CA TRP A 287 -17.38 -5.11 11.94
C TRP A 287 -17.92 -4.27 10.79
N GLY A 288 -18.74 -4.86 9.89
CA GLY A 288 -19.31 -4.20 8.72
C GLY A 288 -18.68 -4.63 7.39
N ASN A 289 -18.94 -3.85 6.34
CA ASN A 289 -18.45 -4.12 4.97
C ASN A 289 -16.93 -3.90 4.86
N SER A 290 -16.34 -4.53 3.86
CA SER A 290 -14.92 -4.34 3.56
C SER A 290 -14.63 -2.92 3.04
N PRO A 291 -13.56 -2.25 3.49
CA PRO A 291 -13.16 -0.96 2.95
C PRO A 291 -12.67 -1.09 1.50
N LYS A 292 -12.76 0.00 0.72
CA LYS A 292 -12.42 0.01 -0.71
C LYS A 292 -10.95 -0.39 -1.01
N ASN A 293 -10.05 -0.13 -0.08
CA ASN A 293 -8.60 -0.27 -0.29
C ASN A 293 -7.99 -1.53 0.35
N GLU A 294 -8.77 -2.29 1.12
CA GLU A 294 -8.28 -3.46 1.86
C GLU A 294 -9.43 -4.44 2.06
N VAL A 295 -9.19 -5.75 1.91
CA VAL A 295 -10.23 -6.75 2.16
C VAL A 295 -10.27 -7.07 3.64
N ARG A 296 -11.42 -6.80 4.27
CA ARG A 296 -11.73 -7.17 5.66
C ARG A 296 -13.10 -7.83 5.73
N HIS A 297 -13.16 -8.97 6.41
CA HIS A 297 -14.38 -9.72 6.60
C HIS A 297 -15.03 -9.37 7.93
N HIS A 298 -16.35 -9.23 7.92
CA HIS A 298 -17.14 -8.99 9.10
C HIS A 298 -16.93 -10.07 10.17
N GLY A 299 -16.69 -9.68 11.41
CA GLY A 299 -16.44 -10.57 12.53
C GLY A 299 -15.04 -11.19 12.60
N TYR A 300 -14.18 -11.00 11.58
CA TYR A 300 -12.82 -11.57 11.57
C TYR A 300 -11.84 -10.73 12.37
N TYR A 301 -10.85 -11.42 12.95
CA TYR A 301 -9.78 -10.80 13.73
C TYR A 301 -8.63 -10.33 12.82
N TYR A 302 -8.06 -9.19 13.17
CA TYR A 302 -6.97 -8.58 12.44
C TYR A 302 -5.88 -8.09 13.39
N PRO A 303 -4.60 -8.21 13.02
CA PRO A 303 -3.51 -7.63 13.80
C PRO A 303 -3.58 -6.09 13.78
N ALA A 304 -2.93 -5.46 14.77
CA ALA A 304 -2.77 -4.01 14.81
C ALA A 304 -2.02 -3.51 13.55
N CYS A 305 -2.40 -2.33 13.07
CA CYS A 305 -1.81 -1.79 11.85
C CYS A 305 -0.33 -1.40 12.06
N LYS A 306 0.52 -1.70 11.08
CA LYS A 306 1.95 -1.40 11.16
C LYS A 306 2.29 0.07 10.91
N GLY A 307 1.52 0.77 10.06
CA GLY A 307 1.83 2.15 9.68
C GLY A 307 1.55 3.19 10.76
N LYS A 308 0.47 3.03 11.53
CA LYS A 308 0.04 3.99 12.55
C LYS A 308 0.28 3.49 13.97
N CYS A 309 -0.08 2.21 14.23
CA CYS A 309 -0.08 1.67 15.58
C CYS A 309 1.28 1.10 16.01
N GLU A 310 2.09 0.58 15.10
CA GLU A 310 3.34 -0.10 15.48
C GLU A 310 4.30 0.81 16.26
N PRO A 311 4.63 2.05 15.85
CA PRO A 311 5.50 2.90 16.65
C PRO A 311 4.92 3.21 18.03
N ILE A 312 3.60 3.44 18.10
CA ILE A 312 2.89 3.74 19.36
C ILE A 312 2.94 2.53 20.30
N LEU A 313 2.55 1.36 19.81
CA LEU A 313 2.51 0.14 20.60
C LEU A 313 3.91 -0.31 21.04
N ARG A 314 4.96 -0.08 20.23
CA ARG A 314 6.35 -0.33 20.66
C ARG A 314 6.72 0.47 21.91
N HIS A 315 6.25 1.71 22.05
CA HIS A 315 6.42 2.47 23.27
C HIS A 315 5.51 1.95 24.39
N MET A 316 4.22 1.79 24.11
CA MET A 316 3.24 1.44 25.15
C MET A 316 3.51 0.07 25.79
N LEU A 317 4.11 -0.87 25.05
CA LEU A 317 4.45 -2.22 25.53
C LEU A 317 5.78 -2.30 26.31
N GLN A 318 6.54 -1.21 26.42
CA GLN A 318 7.79 -1.22 27.19
C GLN A 318 7.52 -1.53 28.66
N GLY A 319 8.20 -2.56 29.18
CA GLY A 319 8.05 -3.06 30.53
C GLY A 319 7.03 -4.18 30.69
N LEU A 320 6.18 -4.44 29.69
CA LEU A 320 5.25 -5.56 29.67
C LEU A 320 5.93 -6.79 29.04
N GLU A 321 5.75 -7.96 29.63
CA GLU A 321 6.19 -9.22 29.05
C GLU A 321 5.25 -9.61 27.89
N VAL A 322 5.73 -9.42 26.68
CA VAL A 322 4.98 -9.67 25.43
C VAL A 322 5.43 -10.99 24.83
N GLU A 323 4.51 -11.73 24.19
CA GLU A 323 4.84 -12.89 23.39
C GLU A 323 5.91 -12.53 22.35
N ALA A 324 6.85 -13.43 22.12
CA ALA A 324 7.84 -13.21 21.08
C ALA A 324 7.15 -13.12 19.72
N ASN A 325 7.65 -12.22 18.86
CA ASN A 325 7.16 -12.12 17.49
C ASN A 325 7.30 -13.49 16.79
N PRO A 326 6.22 -14.16 16.42
CA PRO A 326 6.32 -15.49 15.77
C PRO A 326 7.19 -15.47 14.51
N MET A 327 7.22 -14.34 13.80
CA MET A 327 8.07 -14.14 12.63
C MET A 327 9.54 -13.92 12.99
N GLN A 328 9.85 -13.40 14.20
CA GLN A 328 11.23 -13.25 14.68
C GLN A 328 11.78 -14.55 15.27
N GLN A 329 10.96 -15.39 15.88
CA GLN A 329 11.39 -16.72 16.31
C GLN A 329 11.84 -17.60 15.14
N GLU A 330 11.25 -17.40 13.96
CA GLU A 330 11.74 -18.02 12.72
C GLU A 330 13.02 -17.34 12.20
N ALA A 331 13.21 -16.04 12.45
CA ALA A 331 14.38 -15.27 12.04
C ALA A 331 15.56 -15.35 13.03
N GLU A 332 15.31 -15.50 14.34
CA GLU A 332 16.36 -15.72 15.36
C GLU A 332 16.96 -17.13 15.32
N ARG A 333 16.34 -18.07 14.62
CA ARG A 333 16.99 -19.32 14.18
C ARG A 333 18.02 -19.09 13.07
N GLY A 334 18.10 -17.86 12.54
CA GLY A 334 18.95 -17.48 11.42
C GLY A 334 20.04 -16.49 11.81
N ASN A 335 21.06 -16.91 12.52
CA ASN A 335 22.42 -16.51 12.18
C ASN A 335 22.78 -17.29 10.89
N GLU A 336 21.87 -17.28 9.91
CA GLU A 336 21.93 -18.09 8.71
C GLU A 336 22.88 -17.42 7.73
N LYS A 337 24.11 -17.96 7.69
CA LYS A 337 24.98 -17.85 6.53
C LYS A 337 24.22 -18.43 5.33
N LEU A 338 24.43 -17.86 4.13
CA LEU A 338 23.90 -18.40 2.90
C LEU A 338 24.23 -19.91 2.79
N ASN A 339 23.21 -20.74 2.65
CA ASN A 339 23.40 -22.15 2.42
C ASN A 339 23.75 -22.36 0.93
N ILE A 340 25.06 -22.25 0.62
CA ILE A 340 25.60 -22.30 -0.74
C ILE A 340 25.71 -23.75 -1.17
N VAL A 341 25.07 -24.08 -2.30
CA VAL A 341 25.10 -25.39 -2.94
C VAL A 341 26.15 -25.46 -4.06
N TYR A 342 26.28 -24.33 -4.78
CA TYR A 342 27.26 -24.16 -5.85
C TYR A 342 27.77 -22.72 -5.85
N GLU A 343 29.06 -22.55 -6.14
CA GLU A 343 29.69 -21.24 -6.22
C GLU A 343 30.85 -21.25 -7.21
N ASP A 344 30.93 -20.19 -8.02
CA ASP A 344 32.09 -19.86 -8.83
C ASP A 344 32.36 -18.35 -8.83
N GLN A 345 33.18 -17.86 -9.76
CA GLN A 345 33.54 -16.43 -9.86
C GLN A 345 32.33 -15.57 -10.24
N TRP A 346 31.32 -16.07 -10.95
CA TRP A 346 30.26 -15.29 -11.59
C TRP A 346 28.89 -15.46 -10.93
N LEU A 347 28.62 -16.60 -10.33
CA LEU A 347 27.32 -16.89 -9.73
C LEU A 347 27.44 -17.81 -8.51
N LEU A 348 26.37 -17.85 -7.73
CA LEU A 348 26.17 -18.87 -6.71
C LEU A 348 24.74 -19.40 -6.78
N ILE A 349 24.56 -20.65 -6.37
CA ILE A 349 23.27 -21.28 -6.16
C ILE A 349 23.16 -21.58 -4.67
N ILE A 350 22.09 -21.13 -4.07
CA ILE A 350 21.83 -21.32 -2.65
C ILE A 350 20.58 -22.16 -2.44
N ASN A 351 20.49 -22.84 -1.32
CA ASN A 351 19.27 -23.46 -0.84
C ASN A 351 18.57 -22.50 0.12
N LYS A 352 17.58 -21.75 -0.38
CA LYS A 352 16.80 -20.78 0.39
C LYS A 352 15.94 -21.50 1.42
N PRO A 353 15.98 -21.16 2.72
CA PRO A 353 15.07 -21.71 3.71
C PRO A 353 13.61 -21.22 3.46
N ALA A 354 12.63 -21.97 3.96
CA ALA A 354 11.26 -21.52 4.05
C ALA A 354 11.16 -20.37 5.05
N GLY A 355 10.24 -19.41 4.83
CA GLY A 355 10.05 -18.26 5.72
C GLY A 355 10.93 -17.05 5.41
N MET A 356 11.97 -17.16 4.57
CA MET A 356 12.87 -16.07 4.20
C MET A 356 12.49 -15.43 2.86
N LEU A 357 12.58 -14.10 2.78
CA LEU A 357 12.36 -13.36 1.54
C LEU A 357 13.53 -13.54 0.55
N SER A 358 13.23 -13.63 -0.74
CA SER A 358 14.27 -13.62 -1.79
C SER A 358 14.86 -12.22 -2.01
N VAL A 359 14.04 -11.19 -1.91
CA VAL A 359 14.40 -9.76 -2.05
C VAL A 359 13.74 -8.95 -0.95
N PRO A 360 14.28 -7.77 -0.58
CA PRO A 360 13.70 -6.93 0.45
C PRO A 360 12.21 -6.65 0.19
N GLY A 361 11.39 -6.84 1.23
CA GLY A 361 9.98 -6.49 1.24
C GLY A 361 9.74 -5.05 1.70
N LYS A 362 8.47 -4.68 1.87
CA LYS A 362 8.09 -3.38 2.47
C LYS A 362 8.46 -3.30 3.96
N GLU A 363 8.65 -4.41 4.60
CA GLU A 363 9.04 -4.57 6.00
C GLU A 363 10.54 -4.86 6.08
N ARG A 364 11.20 -4.40 7.15
CA ARG A 364 12.63 -4.66 7.41
C ARG A 364 12.85 -6.11 7.87
N GLN A 365 12.61 -7.06 6.97
CA GLN A 365 12.99 -8.46 7.17
C GLN A 365 14.23 -8.73 6.33
N THR A 366 15.21 -9.40 6.92
CA THR A 366 16.40 -9.86 6.22
C THR A 366 16.00 -10.75 5.04
N SER A 367 16.51 -10.46 3.87
CA SER A 367 16.27 -11.25 2.67
C SER A 367 17.55 -11.93 2.20
N ILE A 368 17.41 -12.89 1.30
CA ILE A 368 18.57 -13.50 0.63
C ILE A 368 19.43 -12.43 -0.07
N TYR A 369 18.80 -11.40 -0.63
CA TYR A 369 19.53 -10.28 -1.23
C TYR A 369 20.43 -9.57 -0.21
N ASP A 370 19.93 -9.30 1.00
CA ASP A 370 20.70 -8.63 2.05
C ASP A 370 21.89 -9.47 2.49
N LEU A 371 21.66 -10.77 2.75
CA LEU A 371 22.73 -11.71 3.10
C LEU A 371 23.77 -11.85 1.98
N ALA A 372 23.32 -11.88 0.72
CA ALA A 372 24.23 -11.96 -0.42
C ALA A 372 25.06 -10.69 -0.58
N ARG A 373 24.48 -9.51 -0.33
CA ARG A 373 25.20 -8.23 -0.33
C ARG A 373 26.23 -8.13 0.78
N GLU A 374 25.89 -8.62 1.97
CA GLU A 374 26.81 -8.66 3.10
C GLU A 374 27.98 -9.62 2.85
N ALA A 375 27.70 -10.82 2.32
CA ALA A 375 28.71 -11.83 2.04
C ALA A 375 29.60 -11.47 0.82
N TYR A 376 29.07 -10.73 -0.15
CA TYR A 376 29.75 -10.37 -1.41
C TYR A 376 29.64 -8.86 -1.68
N PRO A 377 30.30 -8.02 -0.88
CA PRO A 377 30.22 -6.55 -1.03
C PRO A 377 30.74 -6.05 -2.38
N GLU A 378 31.66 -6.76 -3.00
CA GLU A 378 32.24 -6.45 -4.32
C GLU A 378 31.34 -6.83 -5.50
N ALA A 379 30.21 -7.53 -5.25
CA ALA A 379 29.32 -7.93 -6.32
C ALA A 379 28.59 -6.73 -6.95
N GLU A 380 28.63 -6.63 -8.27
CA GLU A 380 28.00 -5.55 -9.02
C GLU A 380 26.63 -5.94 -9.57
N GLY A 381 25.65 -5.01 -9.49
CA GLY A 381 24.32 -5.19 -10.09
C GLY A 381 23.25 -5.76 -9.14
N PRO A 382 22.09 -6.21 -9.68
CA PRO A 382 20.92 -6.59 -8.89
C PRO A 382 21.04 -7.91 -8.14
N MET A 383 22.03 -8.74 -8.40
CA MET A 383 22.30 -10.06 -7.84
C MET A 383 21.17 -11.10 -8.02
N ILE A 384 19.95 -10.84 -7.56
CA ILE A 384 18.84 -11.81 -7.58
C ILE A 384 18.26 -11.92 -9.00
N VAL A 385 18.40 -13.08 -9.61
CA VAL A 385 17.99 -13.34 -11.00
C VAL A 385 16.50 -13.70 -11.10
N HIS A 386 16.01 -14.49 -10.16
CA HIS A 386 14.63 -14.90 -10.02
C HIS A 386 14.25 -14.97 -8.54
N ARG A 387 12.99 -15.20 -8.24
CA ARG A 387 12.52 -15.22 -6.84
C ARG A 387 11.70 -16.46 -6.55
N LEU A 388 11.81 -16.94 -5.33
CA LEU A 388 10.89 -17.88 -4.69
C LEU A 388 9.97 -17.09 -3.74
N ASP A 389 8.76 -17.57 -3.53
CA ASP A 389 7.89 -17.04 -2.50
C ASP A 389 8.52 -17.19 -1.11
N MET A 390 8.17 -16.33 -0.15
CA MET A 390 8.71 -16.37 1.20
C MET A 390 8.62 -17.78 1.83
N ALA A 391 7.45 -18.40 1.74
CA ALA A 391 7.19 -19.71 2.30
C ALA A 391 7.81 -20.88 1.51
N THR A 392 8.21 -20.69 0.24
CA THR A 392 8.82 -21.71 -0.61
C THR A 392 10.30 -21.85 -0.29
N SER A 393 10.79 -23.06 -0.08
CA SER A 393 12.21 -23.39 0.09
C SER A 393 12.86 -23.89 -1.21
N GLY A 394 14.19 -23.93 -1.26
CA GLY A 394 14.95 -24.58 -2.33
C GLY A 394 15.86 -23.66 -3.14
N LEU A 395 16.26 -24.11 -4.32
CA LEU A 395 17.34 -23.53 -5.10
C LEU A 395 17.02 -22.16 -5.67
N LEU A 396 17.92 -21.21 -5.43
CA LEU A 396 17.86 -19.82 -5.91
C LEU A 396 19.21 -19.44 -6.52
N ILE A 397 19.20 -18.91 -7.76
CA ILE A 397 20.41 -18.46 -8.45
C ILE A 397 20.66 -16.99 -8.13
N ILE A 398 21.91 -16.66 -7.81
CA ILE A 398 22.41 -15.32 -7.53
C ILE A 398 23.58 -15.03 -8.46
N ALA A 399 23.56 -13.90 -9.15
CA ALA A 399 24.64 -13.44 -10.01
C ALA A 399 25.54 -12.47 -9.24
N LYS A 400 26.87 -12.59 -9.41
CA LYS A 400 27.84 -11.71 -8.77
C LYS A 400 28.16 -10.46 -9.60
N ASP A 401 27.80 -10.44 -10.89
CA ASP A 401 28.01 -9.30 -11.78
C ASP A 401 26.81 -9.03 -12.69
N LYS A 402 26.76 -7.84 -13.27
CA LYS A 402 25.65 -7.36 -14.11
C LYS A 402 25.49 -8.15 -15.41
N LYS A 403 26.59 -8.60 -16.05
CA LYS A 403 26.53 -9.34 -17.32
C LYS A 403 25.97 -10.74 -17.11
N THR A 404 26.46 -11.42 -16.09
CA THR A 404 25.93 -12.72 -15.64
C THR A 404 24.44 -12.62 -15.29
N HIS A 405 24.03 -11.60 -14.55
CA HIS A 405 22.63 -11.35 -14.23
C HIS A 405 21.77 -11.17 -15.50
N GLN A 406 22.18 -10.37 -16.45
CA GLN A 406 21.46 -10.12 -17.70
C GLN A 406 21.33 -11.41 -18.53
N HIS A 407 22.40 -12.19 -18.62
CA HIS A 407 22.42 -13.44 -19.38
C HIS A 407 21.47 -14.49 -18.77
N LEU A 408 21.47 -14.66 -17.45
CA LEU A 408 20.55 -15.54 -16.74
C LEU A 408 19.11 -15.07 -16.86
N GLN A 409 18.85 -13.76 -16.75
CA GLN A 409 17.51 -13.21 -16.99
C GLN A 409 16.99 -13.46 -18.40
N ALA A 410 17.88 -13.40 -19.42
CA ALA A 410 17.51 -13.75 -20.79
C ALA A 410 17.09 -15.22 -20.89
N GLN A 411 17.76 -16.14 -20.21
CA GLN A 411 17.38 -17.55 -20.16
C GLN A 411 16.01 -17.75 -19.48
N PHE A 412 15.73 -17.05 -18.38
CA PHE A 412 14.39 -17.07 -17.76
C PHE A 412 13.31 -16.52 -18.69
N LYS A 413 13.57 -15.42 -19.39
CA LYS A 413 12.67 -14.79 -20.36
C LYS A 413 12.37 -15.73 -21.52
N ASN A 414 13.39 -16.39 -22.05
CA ASN A 414 13.29 -17.33 -23.17
C ASN A 414 12.82 -18.73 -22.75
N ARG A 415 12.60 -18.94 -21.44
CA ARG A 415 12.14 -20.20 -20.87
C ARG A 415 13.06 -21.40 -21.16
N SER A 416 14.35 -21.16 -21.33
CA SER A 416 15.34 -22.23 -21.50
C SER A 416 15.76 -22.88 -20.19
N ILE A 417 15.46 -22.26 -19.04
CA ILE A 417 15.73 -22.81 -17.70
C ILE A 417 14.65 -23.82 -17.34
N ARG A 418 15.06 -25.04 -17.01
CA ARG A 418 14.19 -26.08 -16.50
C ARG A 418 14.17 -26.06 -14.97
N LYS A 419 13.00 -26.18 -14.39
CA LYS A 419 12.79 -26.12 -12.93
C LYS A 419 11.94 -27.29 -12.51
N LYS A 420 12.33 -27.95 -11.42
CA LYS A 420 11.55 -29.00 -10.78
C LYS A 420 11.31 -28.63 -9.33
N TYR A 421 10.05 -28.70 -8.93
CA TYR A 421 9.62 -28.51 -7.55
C TYR A 421 8.99 -29.78 -7.02
N ILE A 422 9.23 -30.10 -5.76
CA ILE A 422 8.54 -31.17 -5.05
C ILE A 422 7.53 -30.55 -4.08
N ALA A 423 6.32 -31.11 -4.05
CA ALA A 423 5.29 -30.72 -3.11
C ALA A 423 4.60 -31.94 -2.48
N LEU A 424 4.04 -31.73 -1.27
CA LEU A 424 3.09 -32.63 -0.65
C LEU A 424 1.71 -31.99 -0.70
N LEU A 425 0.73 -32.68 -1.27
CA LEU A 425 -0.63 -32.20 -1.44
C LEU A 425 -1.56 -32.83 -0.40
N ASP A 426 -2.48 -32.03 0.18
CA ASP A 426 -3.55 -32.47 1.08
C ASP A 426 -4.68 -33.08 0.25
N GLY A 427 -4.53 -34.34 -0.12
CA GLY A 427 -5.47 -35.09 -0.95
C GLY A 427 -4.80 -36.01 -1.96
N ILE A 428 -5.63 -36.77 -2.66
CA ILE A 428 -5.20 -37.77 -3.63
C ILE A 428 -5.45 -37.25 -5.05
N VAL A 429 -4.37 -37.06 -5.80
CA VAL A 429 -4.44 -36.71 -7.23
C VAL A 429 -4.66 -37.98 -8.04
N PRO A 430 -5.75 -38.14 -8.79
CA PRO A 430 -6.07 -39.40 -9.48
C PRO A 430 -5.11 -39.71 -10.65
N GLU A 431 -4.78 -38.69 -11.44
CA GLU A 431 -3.96 -38.85 -12.65
C GLU A 431 -2.46 -38.86 -12.32
N ASP A 432 -1.68 -39.73 -12.99
CA ASP A 432 -0.24 -39.87 -12.73
C ASP A 432 0.57 -38.65 -13.20
N GLU A 433 0.15 -38.03 -14.29
CA GLU A 433 0.79 -36.85 -14.85
C GLU A 433 -0.22 -36.01 -15.64
N GLY A 434 0.13 -34.76 -15.88
CA GLY A 434 -0.74 -33.86 -16.65
C GLY A 434 -0.22 -32.44 -16.75
N THR A 435 -0.97 -31.62 -17.46
CA THR A 435 -0.67 -30.18 -17.62
C THR A 435 -1.82 -29.33 -17.10
N ILE A 436 -1.48 -28.33 -16.29
CA ILE A 436 -2.43 -27.36 -15.75
C ILE A 436 -2.21 -26.03 -16.45
N GLU A 437 -3.26 -25.53 -17.10
CA GLU A 437 -3.24 -24.25 -17.84
C GLU A 437 -4.32 -23.33 -17.28
N LEU A 438 -3.98 -22.59 -16.23
CA LEU A 438 -4.91 -21.67 -15.57
C LEU A 438 -4.30 -20.26 -15.51
N PRO A 439 -4.84 -19.28 -16.25
CA PRO A 439 -4.30 -17.92 -16.25
C PRO A 439 -4.49 -17.24 -14.91
N LEU A 440 -3.44 -16.57 -14.41
CA LEU A 440 -3.38 -16.01 -13.07
C LEU A 440 -3.28 -14.49 -13.05
N CYS A 441 -3.98 -13.86 -12.13
CA CYS A 441 -3.82 -12.45 -11.77
C CYS A 441 -3.90 -12.25 -10.25
N PRO A 442 -3.40 -11.12 -9.73
CA PRO A 442 -3.62 -10.76 -8.33
C PRO A 442 -5.12 -10.68 -8.02
N ASN A 443 -5.54 -11.26 -6.88
CA ASN A 443 -6.88 -11.06 -6.39
C ASN A 443 -7.00 -9.64 -5.80
N PRO A 444 -7.75 -8.72 -6.42
CA PRO A 444 -7.85 -7.35 -5.94
C PRO A 444 -8.56 -7.23 -4.60
N LEU A 445 -9.39 -8.23 -4.27
CA LEU A 445 -10.21 -8.28 -3.07
C LEU A 445 -9.55 -9.02 -1.90
N ASP A 446 -8.46 -9.78 -2.18
CA ASP A 446 -7.82 -10.64 -1.17
C ASP A 446 -6.31 -10.76 -1.43
N ARG A 447 -5.56 -9.69 -1.17
CA ARG A 447 -4.10 -9.71 -1.28
C ARG A 447 -3.47 -10.36 -0.04
N PRO A 448 -2.40 -11.15 -0.20
CA PRO A 448 -1.55 -11.29 -1.40
C PRO A 448 -1.98 -12.43 -2.36
N ARG A 449 -3.17 -13.02 -2.19
CA ARG A 449 -3.63 -14.15 -3.02
C ARG A 449 -3.67 -13.81 -4.51
N GLN A 450 -3.42 -14.81 -5.33
CA GLN A 450 -3.67 -14.81 -6.77
C GLN A 450 -4.96 -15.57 -7.05
N MET A 451 -5.60 -15.25 -8.16
CA MET A 451 -6.83 -15.92 -8.60
C MET A 451 -6.72 -16.34 -10.07
N VAL A 452 -7.48 -17.37 -10.44
CA VAL A 452 -7.67 -17.76 -11.84
C VAL A 452 -8.65 -16.78 -12.48
N ASN A 453 -8.27 -16.19 -13.61
CA ASN A 453 -9.11 -15.28 -14.36
C ASN A 453 -8.78 -15.39 -15.86
N THR A 454 -9.75 -15.81 -16.67
CA THR A 454 -9.56 -16.04 -18.10
C THR A 454 -9.50 -14.74 -18.91
N GLN A 455 -10.06 -13.65 -18.40
CA GLN A 455 -10.13 -12.37 -19.10
C GLN A 455 -8.88 -11.49 -18.86
N TYR A 456 -8.40 -11.43 -17.60
CA TYR A 456 -7.30 -10.54 -17.19
C TYR A 456 -6.05 -11.30 -16.71
N GLY A 457 -6.15 -12.61 -16.56
CA GLY A 457 -5.05 -13.45 -16.08
C GLY A 457 -3.94 -13.60 -17.12
N LYS A 458 -2.70 -13.58 -16.64
CA LYS A 458 -1.53 -13.92 -17.47
C LYS A 458 -1.42 -15.42 -17.63
N PRO A 459 -1.13 -15.97 -18.82
CA PRO A 459 -0.96 -17.40 -19.03
C PRO A 459 0.01 -18.01 -18.03
N ALA A 460 -0.41 -19.11 -17.41
CA ALA A 460 0.39 -19.88 -16.48
C ALA A 460 0.22 -21.36 -16.79
N ILE A 461 1.35 -22.07 -17.00
CA ILE A 461 1.40 -23.47 -17.45
C ILE A 461 2.34 -24.23 -16.53
N THR A 462 1.86 -25.34 -15.98
CA THR A 462 2.61 -26.25 -15.12
C THR A 462 2.35 -27.69 -15.55
N TYR A 463 3.40 -28.41 -15.93
CA TYR A 463 3.35 -29.86 -16.04
C TYR A 463 3.60 -30.47 -14.65
N TYR A 464 2.94 -31.58 -14.34
CA TYR A 464 3.13 -32.30 -13.09
C TYR A 464 3.27 -33.80 -13.31
N GLN A 465 3.92 -34.45 -12.36
CA GLN A 465 4.06 -35.90 -12.30
C GLN A 465 3.91 -36.33 -10.84
N VAL A 466 3.03 -37.28 -10.59
CA VAL A 466 2.87 -37.90 -9.27
C VAL A 466 4.04 -38.82 -8.99
N LEU A 467 4.67 -38.67 -7.85
CA LEU A 467 5.80 -39.50 -7.42
C LEU A 467 5.35 -40.58 -6.47
N GLU A 468 4.36 -40.28 -5.61
CA GLU A 468 3.90 -41.22 -4.58
C GLU A 468 2.48 -40.80 -4.14
N ARG A 469 1.66 -41.80 -3.81
CA ARG A 469 0.36 -41.63 -3.16
C ARG A 469 0.31 -42.42 -1.87
N THR A 470 -0.23 -41.82 -0.84
CA THR A 470 -0.63 -42.50 0.40
C THR A 470 -2.14 -42.38 0.56
N ASP A 471 -2.68 -42.91 1.66
CA ASP A 471 -4.12 -42.80 1.93
C ASP A 471 -4.60 -41.34 2.20
N LYS A 472 -3.68 -40.41 2.44
CA LYS A 472 -4.00 -39.03 2.88
C LYS A 472 -3.40 -37.93 2.02
N TYR A 473 -2.28 -38.18 1.39
CA TYR A 473 -1.54 -37.16 0.64
C TYR A 473 -0.92 -37.71 -0.65
N THR A 474 -0.64 -36.81 -1.57
CA THR A 474 0.10 -37.08 -2.81
C THR A 474 1.42 -36.30 -2.79
N ARG A 475 2.55 -37.02 -3.03
CA ARG A 475 3.84 -36.40 -3.31
C ARG A 475 3.96 -36.21 -4.81
N ILE A 476 4.23 -34.98 -5.25
CA ILE A 476 4.16 -34.58 -6.65
C ILE A 476 5.40 -33.78 -7.07
N ALA A 477 5.85 -33.96 -8.31
CA ALA A 477 6.81 -33.10 -8.97
C ALA A 477 6.09 -32.12 -9.89
N PHE A 478 6.38 -30.83 -9.76
CA PHE A 478 5.93 -29.78 -10.65
C PHE A 478 7.05 -29.26 -11.54
N TYR A 479 6.76 -29.08 -12.81
CA TYR A 479 7.66 -28.52 -13.81
C TYR A 479 7.01 -27.26 -14.43
N PRO A 480 7.18 -26.08 -13.81
CA PRO A 480 6.53 -24.86 -14.28
C PRO A 480 7.20 -24.31 -15.55
N HIS A 481 6.47 -24.26 -16.66
CA HIS A 481 6.90 -23.60 -17.90
C HIS A 481 6.86 -22.08 -17.78
N THR A 482 5.99 -21.54 -16.93
CA THR A 482 5.90 -20.13 -16.61
C THR A 482 6.26 -19.90 -15.13
N GLY A 483 6.42 -18.65 -14.70
CA GLY A 483 6.78 -18.31 -13.32
C GLY A 483 5.91 -17.17 -12.79
N ARG A 484 4.60 -17.42 -12.60
CA ARG A 484 3.70 -16.43 -11.99
C ARG A 484 3.74 -16.54 -10.47
N THR A 485 3.46 -15.43 -9.79
CA THR A 485 3.34 -15.41 -8.33
C THR A 485 2.34 -16.47 -7.88
N HIS A 486 2.69 -17.25 -6.87
CA HIS A 486 1.92 -18.35 -6.30
C HIS A 486 1.42 -19.41 -7.33
N GLN A 487 2.03 -19.51 -8.52
CA GLN A 487 1.54 -20.36 -9.60
C GLN A 487 1.27 -21.80 -9.15
N LEU A 488 2.26 -22.47 -8.60
CA LEU A 488 2.13 -23.88 -8.18
C LEU A 488 1.09 -24.07 -7.07
N ARG A 489 1.02 -23.09 -6.17
CA ARG A 489 0.08 -23.09 -5.04
C ARG A 489 -1.38 -22.97 -5.52
N VAL A 490 -1.65 -22.06 -6.47
CA VAL A 490 -2.99 -21.91 -7.06
C VAL A 490 -3.33 -23.12 -7.96
N HIS A 491 -2.40 -23.59 -8.79
CA HIS A 491 -2.61 -24.75 -9.65
C HIS A 491 -2.94 -26.03 -8.86
N ALA A 492 -2.30 -26.21 -7.70
CA ALA A 492 -2.59 -27.32 -6.80
C ALA A 492 -3.98 -27.20 -6.14
N ALA A 493 -4.33 -26.00 -5.65
CA ALA A 493 -5.53 -25.81 -4.83
C ALA A 493 -6.82 -25.58 -5.64
N HIS A 494 -6.73 -24.98 -6.86
CA HIS A 494 -7.90 -24.58 -7.63
C HIS A 494 -8.74 -25.77 -8.10
N PRO A 495 -10.11 -25.70 -8.06
CA PRO A 495 -10.97 -26.81 -8.52
C PRO A 495 -10.75 -27.25 -9.97
N SER A 496 -10.39 -26.31 -10.85
CA SER A 496 -10.01 -26.62 -12.25
C SER A 496 -8.54 -27.02 -12.42
N GLY A 497 -7.76 -27.07 -11.34
CA GLY A 497 -6.41 -27.63 -11.28
C GLY A 497 -6.44 -29.00 -10.64
N LEU A 498 -5.61 -29.23 -9.61
CA LEU A 498 -5.58 -30.53 -8.93
C LEU A 498 -6.62 -30.67 -7.81
N HIS A 499 -7.21 -29.57 -7.34
CA HIS A 499 -8.15 -29.53 -6.22
C HIS A 499 -7.60 -30.18 -4.93
N CYS A 500 -6.27 -30.20 -4.81
CA CYS A 500 -5.52 -30.73 -3.68
C CYS A 500 -4.50 -29.67 -3.26
N PRO A 501 -4.80 -28.78 -2.29
CA PRO A 501 -3.87 -27.74 -1.87
C PRO A 501 -2.57 -28.33 -1.31
N ILE A 502 -1.48 -27.56 -1.39
CA ILE A 502 -0.20 -27.96 -0.80
C ILE A 502 -0.33 -27.93 0.73
N ILE A 503 0.16 -28.96 1.41
CA ILE A 503 0.19 -29.03 2.88
C ILE A 503 0.96 -27.83 3.44
N GLY A 504 0.37 -27.17 4.44
CA GLY A 504 0.95 -25.97 5.06
C GLY A 504 0.80 -24.68 4.26
N ASP A 505 -0.04 -24.66 3.23
CA ASP A 505 -0.36 -23.44 2.49
C ASP A 505 -1.40 -22.62 3.21
N GLU A 506 -0.98 -21.58 3.94
CA GLU A 506 -1.87 -20.69 4.71
C GLU A 506 -2.80 -19.84 3.82
N LEU A 507 -2.48 -19.67 2.53
CA LEU A 507 -3.27 -18.84 1.62
C LEU A 507 -4.31 -19.67 0.85
N TYR A 508 -4.00 -20.89 0.43
CA TYR A 508 -4.85 -21.67 -0.47
C TYR A 508 -5.29 -23.01 0.13
N GLY A 509 -4.82 -23.36 1.32
CA GLY A 509 -5.11 -24.61 2.02
C GLY A 509 -5.23 -24.40 3.53
N LYS A 510 -4.62 -25.33 4.29
CA LYS A 510 -4.58 -25.32 5.75
C LYS A 510 -3.17 -25.06 6.25
N LYS A 511 -3.04 -24.24 7.30
CA LYS A 511 -1.76 -23.98 7.98
C LYS A 511 -1.19 -25.26 8.58
N ASP A 512 0.11 -25.45 8.45
CA ASP A 512 0.92 -26.48 9.12
C ASP A 512 2.28 -25.86 9.50
N LYS A 513 3.24 -26.66 9.92
CA LYS A 513 4.59 -26.24 10.36
C LYS A 513 5.30 -25.40 9.32
N ARG A 514 5.13 -25.69 8.02
CA ARG A 514 5.64 -24.91 6.88
C ARG A 514 4.86 -25.22 5.61
N LEU A 515 5.06 -24.44 4.56
CA LEU A 515 4.63 -24.81 3.21
C LEU A 515 5.52 -25.97 2.69
N TYR A 516 4.94 -27.12 2.37
CA TYR A 516 5.64 -28.27 1.82
C TYR A 516 5.79 -28.15 0.30
N LEU A 517 6.48 -27.08 -0.13
CA LEU A 517 6.87 -26.78 -1.51
C LEU A 517 8.37 -26.45 -1.54
N HIS A 518 9.12 -27.20 -2.35
CA HIS A 518 10.58 -27.10 -2.44
C HIS A 518 11.06 -27.05 -3.89
N ALA A 519 11.83 -26.04 -4.25
CA ALA A 519 12.54 -25.94 -5.53
C ALA A 519 13.73 -26.92 -5.51
N GLU A 520 13.53 -28.14 -6.00
CA GLU A 520 14.47 -29.27 -5.87
C GLU A 520 15.63 -29.16 -6.85
N SER A 521 15.34 -28.83 -8.12
CA SER A 521 16.40 -28.70 -9.12
C SER A 521 16.15 -27.56 -10.09
N ILE A 522 17.23 -27.01 -10.62
CA ILE A 522 17.23 -25.98 -11.62
C ILE A 522 18.35 -26.25 -12.63
N GLU A 523 17.98 -26.40 -13.91
CA GLU A 523 18.90 -26.67 -15.01
C GLU A 523 18.99 -25.42 -15.91
N PHE A 524 20.20 -24.96 -16.19
CA PHE A 524 20.46 -23.78 -17.02
C PHE A 524 21.84 -23.84 -17.67
N THR A 525 22.07 -23.01 -18.69
CA THR A 525 23.38 -22.87 -19.33
C THR A 525 24.21 -21.82 -18.58
N HIS A 526 25.42 -22.20 -18.16
CA HIS A 526 26.33 -21.27 -17.49
C HIS A 526 26.68 -20.08 -18.38
N PRO A 527 26.52 -18.81 -17.90
CA PRO A 527 26.64 -17.60 -18.72
C PRO A 527 27.97 -17.38 -19.42
N VAL A 528 29.06 -17.92 -18.86
CA VAL A 528 30.43 -17.65 -19.32
C VAL A 528 31.02 -18.83 -20.07
N ASN A 529 30.93 -20.04 -19.53
CA ASN A 529 31.56 -21.23 -20.12
C ASN A 529 30.64 -22.08 -21.00
N GLY A 530 29.33 -21.78 -21.03
CA GLY A 530 28.35 -22.48 -21.86
C GLY A 530 27.99 -23.89 -21.39
N GLN A 531 28.51 -24.35 -20.27
CA GLN A 531 28.22 -25.70 -19.73
C GLN A 531 26.80 -25.73 -19.13
N SER A 532 26.15 -26.90 -19.23
CA SER A 532 24.88 -27.14 -18.51
C SER A 532 25.16 -27.38 -17.04
N ILE A 533 24.49 -26.65 -16.18
CA ILE A 533 24.45 -26.83 -14.72
C ILE A 533 23.08 -27.39 -14.35
N CYS A 534 23.09 -28.49 -13.59
CA CYS A 534 21.86 -29.11 -13.07
C CYS A 534 22.02 -29.41 -11.57
#